data_5ba35fac33de72bb12a9c2ca303e732d
#
_entry.id   5ba35fac33de72bb12a9c2ca303e732d
#
_cell.length_a   1.000
_cell.length_b   1.000
_cell.length_c   1.000
_cell.angle_alpha   90.00
_cell.angle_beta   90.00
_cell.angle_gamma   90.00
#
_symmetry.space_group_name_H-M   'P 1'
#
loop_
_entity.id
_entity.type
_entity.pdbx_description
1 polymer ?
#
loop_
_entity_poly.entity_id
_entity_poly.type
_entity_poly.pdbx_seq_one_letter_code
_entity_poly.pdbx_strand_id
1 'polypeptide(L)'
;PELRSASDGDVDYSDGVFIVNEDWYGHQNSTVNFLTNQGEWIYRAFQKENPGRELGCTTQFRYNLWQPLLFCVKTGTDPGAKITGSRFAVCDASTMEVIKEFPYIATTTKTDKNGKETLISIADGRSYLPVDEHKGYIGTSNGIYVFDNDNLTIGGANQRYG
;
A
#
# COMPACT_ATOMS: atom_id res chain seq x y z
N PRO A 1 4.74 28.55 14.28
CA PRO A 1 4.15 27.50 15.09
C PRO A 1 5.11 26.31 15.13
N GLU A 2 5.48 25.88 16.33
CA GLU A 2 6.29 24.67 16.47
C GLU A 2 5.41 23.47 16.18
N LEU A 3 5.85 22.61 15.26
CA LEU A 3 5.22 21.33 15.00
C LEU A 3 5.44 20.44 16.22
N ARG A 4 4.38 20.03 16.86
CA ARG A 4 4.45 19.13 18.02
C ARG A 4 4.45 17.70 17.50
N SER A 5 5.32 16.85 18.04
CA SER A 5 5.20 15.42 17.91
C SER A 5 3.98 14.95 18.66
N ALA A 6 3.11 14.15 18.05
CA ALA A 6 1.95 13.60 18.74
C ALA A 6 2.42 12.72 19.89
N SER A 7 1.76 12.88 21.02
CA SER A 7 1.87 11.94 22.15
C SER A 7 1.30 10.58 21.75
N ASP A 8 1.67 9.52 22.49
CA ASP A 8 1.27 8.11 22.26
C ASP A 8 -0.25 7.81 22.35
N GLY A 9 -1.11 8.76 21.98
CA GLY A 9 -2.56 8.60 21.90
C GLY A 9 -3.03 8.03 20.57
N ASP A 10 -4.26 7.54 20.54
CA ASP A 10 -4.93 7.09 19.32
C ASP A 10 -5.05 8.25 18.34
N VAL A 11 -4.53 8.07 17.14
CA VAL A 11 -4.58 9.05 16.06
C VAL A 11 -5.73 8.69 15.12
N ASP A 12 -6.56 9.68 14.80
CA ASP A 12 -7.57 9.54 13.75
C ASP A 12 -6.99 9.94 12.40
N TYR A 13 -6.65 8.96 11.59
CA TYR A 13 -6.09 9.16 10.24
C TYR A 13 -7.14 9.57 9.20
N SER A 14 -8.41 9.65 9.55
CA SER A 14 -9.46 10.18 8.67
C SER A 14 -9.53 11.71 8.69
N ASP A 15 -8.87 12.37 9.65
CA ASP A 15 -8.95 13.83 9.89
C ASP A 15 -7.57 14.49 9.86
N GLY A 16 -7.04 14.68 8.64
CA GLY A 16 -5.74 15.31 8.44
C GLY A 16 -5.19 15.12 7.02
N VAL A 17 -3.88 15.23 6.88
CA VAL A 17 -3.18 15.17 5.59
C VAL A 17 -2.05 14.16 5.62
N PHE A 18 -2.06 13.24 4.67
CA PHE A 18 -0.93 12.35 4.42
C PHE A 18 0.14 13.04 3.58
N ILE A 19 1.38 12.90 4.00
CA ILE A 19 2.55 13.35 3.26
C ILE A 19 3.39 12.11 2.95
N VAL A 20 3.31 11.68 1.69
CA VAL A 20 4.03 10.51 1.19
C VAL A 20 5.40 10.96 0.70
N ASN A 21 6.44 10.42 1.29
CA ASN A 21 7.80 10.65 0.86
C ASN A 21 8.21 9.50 -0.06
N GLU A 22 8.38 9.81 -1.34
CA GLU A 22 9.04 8.89 -2.25
C GLU A 22 10.46 8.66 -1.76
N ASP A 23 10.90 7.45 -2.00
CA ASP A 23 12.20 7.04 -1.52
C ASP A 23 13.25 7.03 -2.62
N TRP A 24 14.49 6.89 -2.19
CA TRP A 24 15.62 6.70 -3.06
C TRP A 24 15.81 5.21 -3.34
N TYR A 25 15.36 4.79 -4.52
CA TYR A 25 15.47 3.41 -4.97
C TYR A 25 16.87 2.83 -4.75
N GLY A 26 16.94 1.68 -4.10
CA GLY A 26 18.17 0.99 -3.73
C GLY A 26 18.68 1.30 -2.33
N HIS A 27 18.02 2.14 -1.55
CA HIS A 27 18.49 2.55 -0.22
C HIS A 27 17.49 2.30 0.92
N GLN A 28 16.23 2.62 0.74
CA GLN A 28 15.22 2.48 1.79
C GLN A 28 13.80 2.41 1.18
N ASN A 29 12.82 1.96 1.93
CA ASN A 29 11.40 2.02 1.55
C ASN A 29 10.85 3.42 1.74
N SER A 30 9.78 3.76 1.02
CA SER A 30 9.06 5.01 1.21
C SER A 30 8.46 5.12 2.61
N THR A 31 8.24 6.34 3.05
CA THR A 31 7.62 6.64 4.32
C THR A 31 6.40 7.53 4.11
N VAL A 32 5.45 7.43 5.03
CA VAL A 32 4.33 8.35 5.09
C VAL A 32 4.30 9.02 6.45
N ASN A 33 4.15 10.34 6.43
CA ASN A 33 3.88 11.13 7.60
C ASN A 33 2.43 11.61 7.56
N PHE A 34 1.89 11.95 8.71
CA PHE A 34 0.54 12.45 8.81
C PHE A 34 0.53 13.74 9.65
N LEU A 35 -0.15 14.74 9.15
CA LEU A 35 -0.40 16.00 9.86
C LEU A 35 -1.87 16.06 10.25
N THR A 36 -2.15 16.07 11.55
CA THR A 36 -3.51 16.19 12.05
C THR A 36 -4.04 17.61 11.85
N ASN A 37 -5.37 17.78 11.87
CA ASN A 37 -5.98 19.12 11.80
C ASN A 37 -5.66 19.98 13.02
N GLN A 38 -5.19 19.39 14.12
CA GLN A 38 -4.72 20.10 15.31
C GLN A 38 -3.26 20.56 15.19
N GLY A 39 -2.58 20.23 14.08
CA GLY A 39 -1.19 20.62 13.84
C GLY A 39 -0.16 19.67 14.46
N GLU A 40 -0.56 18.49 14.85
CA GLU A 40 0.34 17.45 15.34
C GLU A 40 0.94 16.68 14.18
N TRP A 41 2.25 16.44 14.24
CA TRP A 41 2.99 15.74 13.21
C TRP A 41 3.32 14.31 13.64
N ILE A 42 2.87 13.34 12.84
CA ILE A 42 3.11 11.92 13.07
C ILE A 42 4.07 11.40 12.03
N TYR A 43 5.26 11.02 12.49
CA TYR A 43 6.31 10.49 11.64
C TYR A 43 6.11 9.00 11.41
N ARG A 44 6.36 8.55 10.16
CA ARG A 44 6.32 7.14 9.78
C ARG A 44 5.01 6.46 10.23
N ALA A 45 3.90 7.11 9.96
CA ALA A 45 2.58 6.73 10.45
C ALA A 45 2.23 5.27 10.16
N PHE A 46 2.54 4.77 8.95
CA PHE A 46 2.27 3.38 8.61
C PHE A 46 3.04 2.39 9.49
N GLN A 47 4.33 2.63 9.68
CA GLN A 47 5.17 1.76 10.51
C GLN A 47 4.81 1.86 12.00
N LYS A 48 4.37 3.04 12.45
CA LYS A 48 3.90 3.27 13.82
C LYS A 48 2.70 2.37 14.13
N GLU A 49 1.72 2.35 13.25
CA GLU A 49 0.48 1.58 13.46
C GLU A 49 0.62 0.09 13.05
N ASN A 50 1.65 -0.24 12.28
CA ASN A 50 1.90 -1.60 11.82
C ASN A 50 3.36 -2.03 12.12
N PRO A 51 3.69 -2.31 13.38
CA PRO A 51 5.05 -2.68 13.77
C PRO A 51 5.57 -3.91 12.99
N GLY A 52 6.81 -3.80 12.48
CA GLY A 52 7.44 -4.86 11.68
C GLY A 52 7.00 -4.92 10.23
N ARG A 53 6.14 -4.00 9.77
CA ARG A 53 5.73 -3.87 8.36
C ARG A 53 6.36 -2.64 7.72
N GLU A 54 6.60 -2.71 6.41
CA GLU A 54 7.18 -1.64 5.63
C GLU A 54 6.36 -1.36 4.37
N LEU A 55 6.49 -0.15 3.86
CA LEU A 55 6.00 0.24 2.54
C LEU A 55 7.00 -0.18 1.47
N GLY A 56 6.55 -0.27 0.21
CA GLY A 56 7.46 -0.43 -0.93
C GLY A 56 8.13 0.88 -1.33
N CYS A 57 8.84 0.88 -2.45
CA CYS A 57 9.63 2.04 -2.90
C CYS A 57 8.77 3.26 -3.21
N THR A 58 7.78 3.13 -4.07
CA THR A 58 6.84 4.21 -4.38
C THR A 58 5.46 3.83 -3.86
N THR A 59 4.91 4.66 -3.01
CA THR A 59 3.65 4.39 -2.35
C THR A 59 2.62 5.45 -2.71
N GLN A 60 1.41 5.00 -3.00
CA GLN A 60 0.24 5.85 -3.17
C GLN A 60 -0.83 5.42 -2.17
N PHE A 61 -1.47 6.41 -1.55
CA PHE A 61 -2.61 6.21 -0.67
C PHE A 61 -3.88 6.68 -1.37
N ARG A 62 -4.97 5.90 -1.21
CA ARG A 62 -6.30 6.27 -1.69
C ARG A 62 -7.35 5.94 -0.64
N TYR A 63 -8.14 6.93 -0.28
CA TYR A 63 -9.29 6.78 0.59
C TYR A 63 -10.51 6.33 -0.23
N ASN A 64 -11.28 5.38 0.30
CA ASN A 64 -12.55 5.00 -0.27
C ASN A 64 -13.67 5.81 0.39
N LEU A 65 -14.39 6.60 -0.38
CA LEU A 65 -15.46 7.46 0.14
C LEU A 65 -16.72 6.70 0.60
N TRP A 66 -16.89 5.47 0.13
CA TRP A 66 -18.07 4.65 0.46
C TRP A 66 -17.86 3.71 1.65
N GLN A 67 -16.61 3.39 1.95
CA GLN A 67 -16.23 2.53 3.06
C GLN A 67 -15.01 3.15 3.77
N PRO A 68 -14.88 2.99 5.08
CA PRO A 68 -13.75 3.56 5.83
C PRO A 68 -12.47 2.77 5.60
N LEU A 69 -12.08 2.60 4.35
CA LEU A 69 -10.89 1.87 3.92
C LEU A 69 -9.88 2.81 3.28
N LEU A 70 -8.62 2.58 3.61
CA LEU A 70 -7.47 3.23 3.01
C LEU A 70 -6.69 2.19 2.21
N PHE A 71 -6.46 2.49 0.95
CA PHE A 71 -5.71 1.63 0.05
C PHE A 71 -4.29 2.14 -0.14
N CYS A 72 -3.32 1.29 0.14
CA CYS A 72 -1.91 1.56 -0.06
C CYS A 72 -1.41 0.76 -1.26
N VAL A 73 -1.00 1.46 -2.30
CA VAL A 73 -0.46 0.86 -3.53
C VAL A 73 1.03 1.10 -3.57
N LYS A 74 1.79 0.04 -3.81
CA LYS A 74 3.25 0.07 -3.75
C LYS A 74 3.83 -0.58 -5.00
N THR A 75 4.89 0.02 -5.54
CA THR A 75 5.52 -0.51 -6.76
C THR A 75 6.29 -1.81 -6.54
N GLY A 76 6.64 -2.12 -5.32
CA GLY A 76 7.41 -3.30 -4.99
C GLY A 76 8.33 -3.04 -3.81
N THR A 77 9.34 -3.87 -3.67
CA THR A 77 10.32 -3.75 -2.61
C THR A 77 11.57 -3.07 -3.09
N ASP A 78 12.14 -2.24 -2.23
CA ASP A 78 13.50 -1.80 -2.42
C ASP A 78 14.47 -2.98 -2.25
N PRO A 79 15.40 -3.21 -3.18
CA PRO A 79 16.35 -4.32 -3.08
C PRO A 79 17.32 -4.19 -1.90
N GLY A 80 17.48 -3.00 -1.34
CA GLY A 80 18.29 -2.73 -0.15
C GLY A 80 17.50 -2.83 1.16
N ALA A 81 16.18 -2.97 1.12
CA ALA A 81 15.35 -3.00 2.31
C ALA A 81 15.47 -4.31 3.09
N LYS A 82 15.56 -4.22 4.41
CA LYS A 82 15.58 -5.39 5.31
C LYS A 82 14.24 -6.11 5.38
N ILE A 83 13.15 -5.35 5.26
CA ILE A 83 11.78 -5.85 5.31
C ILE A 83 11.15 -5.60 3.96
N THR A 84 10.65 -6.66 3.35
CA THR A 84 9.94 -6.62 2.07
C THR A 84 8.53 -6.10 2.28
N GLY A 85 8.19 -4.97 1.68
CA GLY A 85 6.82 -4.44 1.68
C GLY A 85 5.93 -5.23 0.71
N SER A 86 4.63 -5.27 0.98
CA SER A 86 3.62 -5.79 0.05
C SER A 86 3.45 -4.85 -1.14
N ARG A 87 2.82 -5.32 -2.21
CA ARG A 87 2.51 -4.48 -3.39
C ARG A 87 1.16 -3.77 -3.28
N PHE A 88 0.26 -4.31 -2.50
CA PHE A 88 -1.04 -3.72 -2.23
C PHE A 88 -1.45 -4.04 -0.79
N ALA A 89 -2.01 -3.08 -0.09
CA ALA A 89 -2.53 -3.26 1.25
C ALA A 89 -3.84 -2.50 1.43
N VAL A 90 -4.73 -3.07 2.21
CA VAL A 90 -5.97 -2.45 2.67
C VAL A 90 -5.83 -2.19 4.16
N CYS A 91 -6.05 -0.96 4.56
CA CYS A 91 -5.99 -0.52 5.95
C CYS A 91 -7.35 0.04 6.39
N ASP A 92 -7.62 0.01 7.67
CA ASP A 92 -8.67 0.82 8.27
C ASP A 92 -8.32 2.31 8.08
N ALA A 93 -9.27 3.09 7.60
CA ALA A 93 -9.01 4.48 7.24
C ALA A 93 -8.82 5.40 8.45
N SER A 94 -9.34 5.04 9.61
CA SER A 94 -9.20 5.83 10.85
C SER A 94 -7.96 5.46 11.65
N THR A 95 -7.59 4.18 11.69
CA THR A 95 -6.46 3.67 12.49
C THR A 95 -5.19 3.45 11.70
N MET A 96 -5.27 3.33 10.38
CA MET A 96 -4.20 2.91 9.47
C MET A 96 -3.69 1.47 9.73
N GLU A 97 -4.34 0.71 10.59
CA GLU A 97 -4.00 -0.68 10.79
C GLU A 97 -4.30 -1.52 9.55
N VAL A 98 -3.36 -2.37 9.17
CA VAL A 98 -3.51 -3.25 8.00
C VAL A 98 -4.57 -4.31 8.28
N ILE A 99 -5.60 -4.34 7.43
CA ILE A 99 -6.64 -5.38 7.41
C ILE A 99 -6.18 -6.55 6.55
N LYS A 100 -5.61 -6.25 5.37
CA LYS A 100 -5.11 -7.27 4.45
C LYS A 100 -3.96 -6.77 3.60
N GLU A 101 -2.97 -7.62 3.39
CA GLU A 101 -1.83 -7.36 2.52
C GLU A 101 -1.75 -8.38 1.39
N PHE A 102 -1.27 -7.90 0.25
CA PHE A 102 -1.01 -8.69 -0.94
C PHE A 102 0.47 -8.53 -1.32
N PRO A 103 1.31 -9.51 -1.03
CA PRO A 103 2.72 -9.49 -1.43
C PRO A 103 2.88 -9.36 -2.95
N TYR A 104 1.92 -9.91 -3.68
CA TYR A 104 1.85 -9.86 -5.14
C TYR A 104 0.44 -9.49 -5.60
N ILE A 105 0.34 -8.68 -6.65
CA ILE A 105 -0.92 -8.42 -7.35
C ILE A 105 -1.18 -9.54 -8.37
N ALA A 106 -0.15 -9.90 -9.12
CA ALA A 106 -0.17 -11.05 -10.02
C ALA A 106 1.21 -11.68 -10.10
N THR A 107 1.23 -12.98 -10.33
CA THR A 107 2.46 -13.78 -10.35
C THR A 107 2.52 -14.71 -11.53
N THR A 108 3.73 -15.14 -11.86
CA THR A 108 4.03 -16.29 -12.71
C THR A 108 5.10 -17.15 -12.07
N THR A 109 5.22 -18.38 -12.51
CA THR A 109 6.29 -19.28 -12.06
C THR A 109 7.44 -19.22 -13.05
N LYS A 110 8.65 -19.05 -12.52
CA LYS A 110 9.90 -19.19 -13.28
C LYS A 110 10.62 -20.44 -12.83
N THR A 111 10.96 -21.30 -13.79
CA THR A 111 11.74 -22.51 -13.54
C THR A 111 13.19 -22.26 -13.91
N ASP A 112 14.12 -22.56 -13.02
CA ASP A 112 15.56 -22.48 -13.27
C ASP A 112 16.08 -23.72 -14.04
N LYS A 113 17.35 -23.67 -14.40
CA LYS A 113 18.02 -24.77 -15.09
C LYS A 113 18.08 -26.10 -14.33
N ASN A 114 17.83 -26.07 -13.02
CA ASN A 114 17.82 -27.24 -12.13
C ASN A 114 16.39 -27.75 -11.87
N GLY A 115 15.38 -27.18 -12.54
CA GLY A 115 13.98 -27.52 -12.35
C GLY A 115 13.32 -26.90 -11.11
N LYS A 116 14.01 -25.98 -10.42
CA LYS A 116 13.45 -25.29 -9.26
C LYS A 116 12.49 -24.19 -9.72
N GLU A 117 11.27 -24.27 -9.23
CA GLU A 117 10.25 -23.26 -9.49
C GLU A 117 10.32 -22.13 -8.44
N THR A 118 10.21 -20.90 -8.92
CA THR A 118 10.17 -19.69 -8.10
C THR A 118 9.02 -18.81 -8.56
N LEU A 119 8.21 -18.35 -7.61
CA LEU A 119 7.12 -17.41 -7.87
C LEU A 119 7.71 -16.02 -8.05
N ILE A 120 7.36 -15.35 -9.14
CA ILE A 120 7.80 -13.99 -9.43
C ILE A 120 6.61 -13.07 -9.69
N SER A 121 6.72 -11.81 -9.28
CA SER A 121 5.73 -10.78 -9.60
C SER A 121 5.80 -10.40 -11.07
N ILE A 122 4.62 -10.28 -11.70
CA ILE A 122 4.47 -9.74 -13.05
C ILE A 122 3.71 -8.41 -13.09
N ALA A 123 3.27 -7.92 -11.93
CA ALA A 123 2.51 -6.67 -11.83
C ALA A 123 2.96 -5.89 -10.59
N ASP A 124 3.59 -4.75 -10.83
CA ASP A 124 3.89 -3.77 -9.80
C ASP A 124 2.75 -2.75 -9.71
N GLY A 125 2.27 -2.48 -8.49
CA GLY A 125 1.20 -1.52 -8.27
C GLY A 125 1.62 -0.09 -8.59
N ARG A 126 0.75 0.65 -9.26
CA ARG A 126 0.97 2.06 -9.62
C ARG A 126 -0.07 2.98 -9.01
N SER A 127 -1.33 2.56 -9.03
CA SER A 127 -2.44 3.38 -8.56
C SER A 127 -3.63 2.51 -8.16
N TYR A 128 -4.52 3.09 -7.35
CA TYR A 128 -5.82 2.53 -7.05
C TYR A 128 -6.90 3.55 -7.35
N LEU A 129 -7.97 3.12 -8.00
CA LEU A 129 -9.15 3.94 -8.28
C LEU A 129 -10.38 3.26 -7.66
N PRO A 130 -10.96 3.81 -6.57
CA PRO A 130 -12.26 3.35 -6.10
C PRO A 130 -13.34 3.74 -7.12
N VAL A 131 -14.21 2.78 -7.45
CA VAL A 131 -15.29 2.96 -8.43
C VAL A 131 -16.64 3.11 -7.73
N ASP A 132 -16.89 2.21 -6.79
CA ASP A 132 -18.06 2.22 -5.93
C ASP A 132 -17.72 1.52 -4.58
N GLU A 133 -18.71 1.29 -3.74
CA GLU A 133 -18.50 0.63 -2.44
C GLU A 133 -18.01 -0.82 -2.55
N HIS A 134 -18.26 -1.49 -3.68
CA HIS A 134 -17.97 -2.91 -3.87
C HIS A 134 -16.70 -3.17 -4.67
N LYS A 135 -16.25 -2.19 -5.46
CA LYS A 135 -15.23 -2.41 -6.48
C LYS A 135 -14.26 -1.25 -6.63
N GLY A 136 -13.01 -1.60 -6.91
CA GLY A 136 -11.98 -0.68 -7.37
C GLY A 136 -11.09 -1.28 -8.44
N TYR A 137 -10.26 -0.45 -9.02
CA TYR A 137 -9.26 -0.84 -10.01
C TYR A 137 -7.84 -0.61 -9.49
N ILE A 138 -6.99 -1.61 -9.65
CA ILE A 138 -5.55 -1.49 -9.38
C ILE A 138 -4.84 -1.32 -10.71
N GLY A 139 -4.29 -0.15 -10.96
CA GLY A 139 -3.40 0.11 -12.09
C GLY A 139 -2.02 -0.47 -11.78
N THR A 140 -1.45 -1.21 -12.72
CA THR A 140 -0.15 -1.86 -12.55
C THR A 140 0.73 -1.70 -13.78
N SER A 141 2.00 -2.10 -13.66
CA SER A 141 2.93 -2.20 -14.78
C SER A 141 2.50 -3.22 -15.85
N ASN A 142 1.53 -4.08 -15.56
CA ASN A 142 1.05 -5.14 -16.45
C ASN A 142 -0.47 -5.08 -16.67
N GLY A 143 -1.05 -3.87 -16.73
CA GLY A 143 -2.47 -3.67 -16.96
C GLY A 143 -3.27 -3.38 -15.69
N ILE A 144 -4.59 -3.48 -15.79
CA ILE A 144 -5.54 -3.13 -14.75
C ILE A 144 -6.16 -4.40 -14.18
N TYR A 145 -6.18 -4.49 -12.85
CA TYR A 145 -6.79 -5.58 -12.11
C TYR A 145 -8.00 -5.07 -11.34
N VAL A 146 -9.04 -5.89 -11.24
CA VAL A 146 -10.22 -5.58 -10.44
C VAL A 146 -10.00 -6.01 -9.01
N PHE A 147 -10.29 -5.12 -8.07
CA PHE A 147 -10.30 -5.40 -6.66
C PHE A 147 -11.74 -5.46 -6.13
N ASP A 148 -12.07 -6.57 -5.49
CA ASP A 148 -13.35 -6.76 -4.81
C ASP A 148 -13.23 -6.23 -3.37
N ASN A 149 -13.91 -5.12 -3.07
CA ASN A 149 -13.87 -4.49 -1.75
C ASN A 149 -14.64 -5.29 -0.69
N ASP A 150 -15.62 -6.10 -1.07
CA ASP A 150 -16.42 -6.87 -0.11
C ASP A 150 -15.67 -8.09 0.40
N ASN A 151 -14.99 -8.80 -0.51
CA ASN A 151 -14.24 -10.00 -0.18
C ASN A 151 -12.74 -9.76 0.04
N LEU A 152 -12.26 -8.54 -0.24
CA LEU A 152 -10.85 -8.16 -0.21
C LEU A 152 -9.99 -9.12 -1.04
N THR A 153 -10.33 -9.24 -2.32
CA THR A 153 -9.65 -10.11 -3.27
C THR A 153 -9.31 -9.37 -4.55
N ILE A 154 -8.20 -9.75 -5.17
CA ILE A 154 -7.80 -9.26 -6.50
C ILE A 154 -8.37 -10.23 -7.53
N GLY A 155 -9.12 -9.71 -8.50
CA GLY A 155 -9.66 -10.48 -9.63
C GLY A 155 -8.55 -11.09 -10.48
N GLY A 156 -8.79 -12.31 -10.98
CA GLY A 156 -7.79 -13.12 -11.68
C GLY A 156 -7.19 -12.45 -12.91
N ALA A 157 -6.00 -12.92 -13.27
CA ALA A 157 -5.07 -12.39 -14.28
C ALA A 157 -5.62 -12.23 -15.72
N ASN A 158 -6.88 -12.56 -16.00
CA ASN A 158 -7.44 -12.60 -17.35
C ASN A 158 -8.38 -11.44 -17.69
N GLN A 159 -8.60 -10.50 -16.78
CA GLN A 159 -9.36 -9.30 -17.10
C GLN A 159 -8.43 -8.14 -17.47
N ARG A 160 -7.71 -8.32 -18.57
CA ARG A 160 -7.11 -7.18 -19.26
C ARG A 160 -8.26 -6.45 -19.96
N TYR A 161 -8.65 -5.33 -19.44
CA TYR A 161 -9.38 -4.35 -20.23
C TYR A 161 -8.32 -3.58 -21.04
N GLY A 162 -8.15 -4.00 -22.30
CA GLY A 162 -7.38 -3.29 -23.29
C GLY A 162 -8.18 -2.11 -23.82
#